data_a0b8ce9ca572bdcf8a0268ac47dad716
#
_entry.id   a0b8ce9ca572bdcf8a0268ac47dad716
#
_cell.length_a   1.000
_cell.length_b   1.000
_cell.length_c   1.000
_cell.angle_alpha   90.00
_cell.angle_beta   90.00
_cell.angle_gamma   90.00
#
_symmetry.space_group_name_H-M   'P 1'
#
loop_
_entity.id
_entity.type
_entity.pdbx_description
1 polymer ?
#
loop_
_entity_poly.entity_id
_entity_poly.type
_entity_poly.pdbx_seq_one_letter_code
_entity_poly.pdbx_strand_id
1 'polypeptide(L)' 'MVNKYSKHLERRDTNVNTGEVWAIQDVPNTWRAKTEAKVIADGYYFAKDGTAYPKE' A
#
# COMPACT_ATOMS: atom_id res chain seq x y z
N MET A 1 -5.30 8.74 -8.37
CA MET A 1 -5.71 7.87 -7.25
C MET A 1 -4.69 6.80 -6.94
N VAL A 2 -4.25 6.06 -7.94
CA VAL A 2 -3.27 4.99 -7.71
C VAL A 2 -2.00 5.52 -7.06
N ASN A 3 -1.48 6.64 -7.55
CA ASN A 3 -0.25 7.20 -7.01
C ASN A 3 -0.41 7.62 -5.55
N LYS A 4 -1.57 8.10 -5.18
CA LYS A 4 -1.81 8.52 -3.80
C LYS A 4 -1.77 7.33 -2.85
N TYR A 5 -2.46 6.25 -3.22
CA TYR A 5 -2.49 5.06 -2.38
C TYR A 5 -1.11 4.40 -2.32
N SER A 6 -0.42 4.31 -3.46
CA SER A 6 0.90 3.69 -3.45
C SER A 6 1.88 4.46 -2.59
N LYS A 7 1.80 5.79 -2.58
CA LYS A 7 2.66 6.58 -1.71
C LYS A 7 2.39 6.32 -0.24
N HIS A 8 1.12 6.23 0.14
CA HIS A 8 0.79 5.92 1.53
C HIS A 8 1.36 4.57 1.94
N LEU A 9 1.24 3.59 1.06
CA LEU A 9 1.76 2.25 1.35
C LEU A 9 3.29 2.24 1.44
N GLU A 10 3.94 2.90 0.51
CA GLU A 10 5.40 2.89 0.45
C GLU A 10 6.03 3.66 1.59
N ARG A 11 5.40 4.73 2.03
CA ARG A 11 5.88 5.53 3.15
C ARG A 11 5.49 4.94 4.50
N ARG A 12 4.62 3.95 4.48
CA ARG A 12 4.06 3.36 5.70
C ARG A 12 3.38 4.43 6.55
N ASP A 13 2.63 5.29 5.88
CA ASP A 13 1.87 6.35 6.56
C ASP A 13 0.78 5.72 7.43
N THR A 14 0.39 6.43 8.46
CA THR A 14 -0.70 5.97 9.32
C THR A 14 -2.04 6.32 8.67
N ASN A 15 -2.93 5.33 8.58
CA ASN A 15 -4.28 5.55 8.09
C ASN A 15 -5.12 6.10 9.22
N VAL A 16 -5.56 7.34 9.09
CA VAL A 16 -6.29 8.01 10.16
C VAL A 16 -7.61 7.34 10.48
N ASN A 17 -8.16 6.57 9.54
CA ASN A 17 -9.42 5.88 9.77
C ASN A 17 -9.27 4.63 10.63
N THR A 18 -8.11 4.00 10.62
CA THR A 18 -7.87 2.79 11.39
C THR A 18 -6.87 2.98 12.51
N GLY A 19 -6.08 4.03 12.44
CA GLY A 19 -5.03 4.27 13.42
C GLY A 19 -3.80 3.40 13.22
N GLU A 20 -3.73 2.64 12.13
CA GLU A 20 -2.61 1.75 11.84
C GLU A 20 -1.97 2.12 10.52
N VAL A 21 -0.83 1.50 10.22
CA VAL A 21 -0.13 1.74 8.97
C VAL A 21 -1.01 1.30 7.80
N TRP A 22 -0.99 2.09 6.74
CA TRP A 22 -1.76 1.76 5.53
C TRP A 22 -1.42 0.36 5.04
N ALA A 23 -2.45 -0.41 4.71
CA ALA A 23 -2.30 -1.75 4.17
C ALA A 23 -3.05 -1.85 2.85
N ILE A 24 -2.71 -2.86 2.05
CA ILE A 24 -3.33 -3.01 0.73
C ILE A 24 -4.85 -3.17 0.83
N GLN A 25 -5.33 -3.80 1.88
CA GLN A 25 -6.77 -3.98 2.06
C GLN A 25 -7.49 -2.68 2.39
N ASP A 26 -6.76 -1.63 2.76
CA ASP A 26 -7.36 -0.31 2.99
C ASP A 26 -7.63 0.42 1.69
N VAL A 27 -7.09 -0.05 0.58
CA VAL A 27 -7.31 0.55 -0.73
C VAL A 27 -8.64 0.03 -1.29
N PRO A 28 -9.49 0.92 -1.83
CA PRO A 28 -10.75 0.45 -2.42
C PRO A 28 -10.53 -0.62 -3.48
N ASN A 29 -11.45 -1.57 -3.56
CA ASN A 29 -11.36 -2.68 -4.51
C ASN A 29 -11.03 -2.23 -5.92
N THR A 30 -11.65 -1.15 -6.36
CA THR A 30 -11.48 -0.64 -7.71
C THR A 30 -10.01 -0.34 -8.03
N TRP A 31 -9.26 0.11 -7.03
CA TRP A 31 -7.88 0.54 -7.23
C TRP A 31 -6.85 -0.43 -6.67
N ARG A 32 -7.31 -1.45 -5.95
CA ARG A 32 -6.40 -2.33 -5.19
C ARG A 32 -5.40 -3.04 -6.09
N ALA A 33 -5.86 -3.66 -7.16
CA ALA A 33 -4.97 -4.40 -8.04
C ALA A 33 -3.94 -3.50 -8.70
N LYS A 34 -4.36 -2.32 -9.14
CA LYS A 34 -3.46 -1.38 -9.78
C LYS A 34 -2.45 -0.82 -8.79
N THR A 35 -2.90 -0.53 -7.57
CA THR A 35 -2.02 -0.03 -6.53
C THR A 35 -1.00 -1.08 -6.15
N GLU A 36 -1.43 -2.31 -5.98
CA GLU A 36 -0.53 -3.41 -5.67
C GLU A 36 0.54 -3.56 -6.74
N ALA A 37 0.13 -3.54 -8.00
CA ALA A 37 1.08 -3.67 -9.10
C ALA A 37 2.10 -2.53 -9.09
N LYS A 38 1.65 -1.32 -8.81
CA LYS A 38 2.55 -0.18 -8.78
C LYS A 38 3.55 -0.28 -7.65
N VAL A 39 3.11 -0.68 -6.47
CA VAL A 39 3.99 -0.80 -5.31
C VAL A 39 5.04 -1.87 -5.57
N ILE A 40 4.63 -3.00 -6.15
CA ILE A 40 5.57 -4.07 -6.48
C ILE A 40 6.57 -3.58 -7.54
N ALA A 41 6.08 -2.86 -8.55
CA ALA A 41 6.95 -2.33 -9.60
C ALA A 41 7.96 -1.32 -9.05
N ASP A 42 7.62 -0.66 -7.96
CA ASP A 42 8.52 0.30 -7.33
C ASP A 42 9.56 -0.36 -6.41
N GLY A 43 9.55 -1.69 -6.32
CA GLY A 43 10.55 -2.40 -5.55
C GLY A 43 10.15 -2.76 -4.14
N TYR A 44 8.86 -2.93 -3.90
CA TYR A 44 8.34 -3.27 -2.58
C TYR A 44 7.66 -4.63 -2.62
N TYR A 45 7.40 -5.19 -1.45
CA TYR A 45 6.59 -6.40 -1.34
C TYR A 45 5.60 -6.22 -0.19
N PHE A 46 4.56 -7.04 -0.19
CA PHE A 46 3.53 -6.96 0.84
C PHE A 46 3.71 -8.06 1.86
N ALA A 47 3.63 -7.70 3.14
CA ALA A 47 3.67 -8.66 4.22
C ALA A 47 2.30 -9.30 4.42
N LYS A 48 2.22 -10.23 5.37
CA LYS A 48 0.98 -10.92 5.66
C LYS A 48 -0.13 -9.96 6.08
N ASP A 49 0.22 -8.90 6.77
CA ASP A 49 -0.76 -7.93 7.22
C ASP A 49 -1.14 -6.93 6.13
N GLY A 50 -0.56 -7.06 4.94
CA GLY A 50 -0.91 -6.19 3.82
C GLY A 50 -0.12 -4.90 3.75
N THR A 51 0.83 -4.69 4.66
CA THR A 51 1.66 -3.49 4.60
C THR A 51 2.83 -3.70 3.65
N ALA A 52 3.34 -2.61 3.08
CA ALA A 52 4.43 -2.68 2.11
C ALA A 52 5.78 -2.50 2.78
N TYR A 53 6.76 -3.27 2.34
CA TYR A 53 8.14 -3.17 2.81
C TYR A 53 9.06 -3.08 1.61
N PRO A 54 10.17 -2.35 1.70
CA PRO A 54 11.16 -2.33 0.62
C PRO A 54 11.71 -3.72 0.40
N LYS A 55 11.84 -4.10 -0.85
CA LYS A 55 12.27 -5.43 -1.20
C LYS A 55 13.76 -5.63 -0.99
N GLU A 56 14.52 -4.78 -0.69
CA GLU A 56 15.89 -4.97 -0.66
C GLU A 56 16.61 -5.30 0.59
#